data_8bb6ce6fdc8040ca833fb0e4cd2b8d3c
#
_entry.id   8bb6ce6fdc8040ca833fb0e4cd2b8d3c
#
_cell.length_a   1.000
_cell.length_b   1.000
_cell.length_c   1.000
_cell.angle_alpha   90.00
_cell.angle_beta   90.00
_cell.angle_gamma   90.00
#
_symmetry.space_group_name_H-M   'P 1'
#
loop_
_entity.id
_entity.type
_entity.pdbx_description
1 polymer ?
#
loop_
_entity_poly.entity_id
_entity_poly.type
_entity_poly.pdbx_seq_one_letter_code
_entity_poly.pdbx_strand_id
1 'polypeptide(L)' 'MTYESYLDDRNVILTVAPTGGVHGKDANPNLPEQPEEIAEQVAECEKLGAAICHLHARDEHGENDASRLQEVNDAVR' A
#
# COMPACT_ATOMS: atom_id res chain seq x y z
N MET A 1 9.93 12.69 -23.23
CA MET A 1 8.68 11.93 -23.21
C MET A 1 7.62 12.73 -22.47
N THR A 2 6.47 12.91 -23.07
CA THR A 2 5.38 13.69 -22.48
C THR A 2 4.42 12.77 -21.73
N TYR A 3 3.54 13.34 -20.94
CA TYR A 3 2.48 12.62 -20.25
C TYR A 3 1.56 11.90 -21.26
N GLU A 4 1.24 12.58 -22.34
CA GLU A 4 0.39 12.02 -23.41
C GLU A 4 1.03 10.81 -24.08
N SER A 5 2.34 10.80 -24.27
CA SER A 5 3.00 9.64 -24.89
C SER A 5 2.98 8.41 -23.99
N TYR A 6 2.99 8.57 -22.66
CA TYR A 6 2.79 7.44 -21.75
C TYR A 6 1.38 6.87 -21.90
N LEU A 7 0.37 7.72 -22.02
CA LEU A 7 -1.00 7.28 -22.19
C LEU A 7 -1.20 6.59 -23.53
N ASP A 8 -0.61 7.13 -24.59
CA ASP A 8 -0.71 6.55 -25.95
C ASP A 8 -0.08 5.17 -26.01
N ASP A 9 1.04 4.97 -25.34
CA ASP A 9 1.73 3.67 -25.27
C ASP A 9 1.07 2.71 -24.27
N ARG A 10 0.13 3.21 -23.47
CA ARG A 10 -0.54 2.47 -22.40
C ARG A 10 0.45 1.95 -21.35
N ASN A 11 1.60 2.60 -21.23
CA ASN A 11 2.63 2.27 -20.25
C ASN A 11 2.51 3.24 -19.07
N VAL A 12 1.70 2.87 -18.09
CA VAL A 12 1.49 3.67 -16.87
C VAL A 12 2.02 2.89 -15.68
N ILE A 13 2.82 3.54 -14.86
CA ILE A 13 3.28 2.96 -13.60
C ILE A 13 2.31 3.39 -12.52
N LEU A 14 1.64 2.40 -11.92
CA LEU A 14 0.70 2.63 -10.82
C LEU A 14 1.38 2.40 -9.49
N THR A 15 1.34 3.41 -8.64
CA THR A 15 1.81 3.32 -7.25
C THR A 15 0.59 3.29 -6.34
N VAL A 16 0.54 2.34 -5.41
CA VAL A 16 -0.50 2.27 -4.41
C VAL A 16 0.08 2.55 -3.03
N ALA A 17 -0.67 3.24 -2.20
CA ALA A 17 -0.25 3.63 -0.86
C ALA A 17 -1.32 3.23 0.15
N PRO A 18 -1.41 1.94 0.50
CA PRO A 18 -2.41 1.51 1.47
C PRO A 18 -2.09 2.08 2.85
N THR A 19 -3.13 2.42 3.58
CA THR A 19 -3.06 2.89 4.97
C THR A 19 -2.59 4.33 5.14
N GLY A 20 -1.33 4.63 4.82
CA GLY A 20 -0.77 5.92 5.19
C GLY A 20 -0.50 6.04 6.69
N GLY A 21 -0.31 7.26 7.18
CA GLY A 21 0.07 7.52 8.56
C GLY A 21 -0.90 8.39 9.38
N VAL A 22 -2.09 8.69 8.85
CA VAL A 22 -2.98 9.69 9.47
C VAL A 22 -4.25 9.05 10.05
N HIS A 23 -4.98 8.30 9.25
CA HIS A 23 -6.29 7.76 9.65
C HIS A 23 -6.16 6.33 10.16
N GLY A 24 -7.10 5.91 11.01
CA GLY A 24 -7.18 4.55 11.51
C GLY A 24 -8.53 3.92 11.19
N LYS A 25 -8.77 2.75 11.76
CA LYS A 25 -10.02 2.00 11.54
C LYS A 25 -11.25 2.73 12.10
N ASP A 26 -11.06 3.68 12.98
CA ASP A 26 -12.13 4.54 13.47
C ASP A 26 -12.74 5.37 12.34
N ALA A 27 -11.89 5.82 11.41
CA ALA A 27 -12.32 6.58 10.23
C ALA A 27 -12.86 5.66 9.15
N ASN A 28 -12.27 4.47 8.98
CA ASN A 28 -12.67 3.48 8.01
C ASN A 28 -12.35 2.07 8.51
N PRO A 29 -13.36 1.27 8.87
CA PRO A 29 -13.14 -0.10 9.38
C PRO A 29 -12.39 -1.01 8.41
N ASN A 30 -12.42 -0.69 7.11
CA ASN A 30 -11.75 -1.48 6.08
C ASN A 30 -10.29 -1.09 5.87
N LEU A 31 -9.78 -0.10 6.62
CA LEU A 31 -8.41 0.35 6.50
C LEU A 31 -7.46 -0.77 6.96
N PRO A 32 -6.48 -1.18 6.13
CA PRO A 32 -5.52 -2.20 6.55
C PRO A 32 -4.49 -1.60 7.50
N GLU A 33 -4.31 -2.22 8.65
CA GLU A 33 -3.35 -1.75 9.66
C GLU A 33 -2.27 -2.79 9.95
N GLN A 34 -2.62 -4.06 9.96
CA GLN A 34 -1.69 -5.12 10.29
C GLN A 34 -1.02 -5.70 9.03
N PRO A 35 0.17 -6.32 9.15
CA PRO A 35 0.91 -6.80 7.98
C PRO A 35 0.08 -7.70 7.06
N GLU A 36 -0.74 -8.58 7.58
CA GLU A 36 -1.57 -9.50 6.78
C GLU A 36 -2.62 -8.75 5.97
N GLU A 37 -3.25 -7.74 6.58
CA GLU A 37 -4.25 -6.91 5.91
C GLU A 37 -3.62 -6.11 4.78
N ILE A 38 -2.44 -5.53 5.03
CA ILE A 38 -1.70 -4.76 4.04
C ILE A 38 -1.27 -5.66 2.88
N ALA A 39 -0.75 -6.84 3.19
CA ALA A 39 -0.32 -7.79 2.17
C ALA A 39 -1.47 -8.24 1.26
N GLU A 40 -2.65 -8.48 1.83
CA GLU A 40 -3.83 -8.87 1.07
C GLU A 40 -4.25 -7.78 0.09
N GLN A 41 -4.29 -6.51 0.53
CA GLN A 41 -4.64 -5.40 -0.33
C GLN A 41 -3.60 -5.14 -1.42
N VAL A 42 -2.32 -5.26 -1.08
CA VAL A 42 -1.24 -5.09 -2.05
C VAL A 42 -1.33 -6.18 -3.12
N ALA A 43 -1.60 -7.42 -2.73
CA ALA A 43 -1.75 -8.52 -3.69
C ALA A 43 -2.90 -8.27 -4.66
N GLU A 44 -4.04 -7.76 -4.18
CA GLU A 44 -5.17 -7.41 -5.04
C GLU A 44 -4.80 -6.28 -6.01
N CYS A 45 -4.09 -5.26 -5.51
CA CYS A 45 -3.64 -4.16 -6.36
C CYS A 45 -2.65 -4.62 -7.43
N GLU A 46 -1.77 -5.54 -7.09
CA GLU A 46 -0.82 -6.11 -8.06
C GLU A 46 -1.56 -6.81 -9.19
N LYS A 47 -2.59 -7.58 -8.88
CA LYS A 47 -3.42 -8.25 -9.88
C LYS A 47 -4.08 -7.25 -10.83
N LEU A 48 -4.37 -6.05 -10.35
CA LEU A 48 -4.99 -4.99 -11.12
C LEU A 48 -3.97 -4.10 -11.85
N GLY A 49 -2.68 -4.41 -11.75
CA GLY A 49 -1.64 -3.72 -12.50
C GLY A 49 -0.74 -2.77 -11.73
N ALA A 50 -0.85 -2.72 -10.40
CA ALA A 50 0.05 -1.89 -9.61
C ALA A 50 1.48 -2.46 -9.63
N ALA A 51 2.47 -1.57 -9.74
CA ALA A 51 3.88 -1.94 -9.84
C ALA A 51 4.69 -1.52 -8.61
N ILE A 52 4.26 -0.48 -7.90
CA ILE A 52 4.96 0.07 -6.75
C ILE A 52 3.98 0.18 -5.60
N CYS A 53 4.42 -0.17 -4.39
CA CYS A 53 3.64 0.12 -3.20
C CYS A 53 4.44 0.94 -2.20
N HIS A 54 3.75 1.94 -1.63
CA HIS A 54 4.29 2.84 -0.61
C HIS A 54 3.72 2.39 0.73
N LEU A 55 4.56 1.86 1.60
CA LEU A 55 4.13 1.18 2.80
C LEU A 55 4.35 2.00 4.07
N HIS A 56 3.41 1.91 4.99
CA HIS A 56 3.54 2.39 6.35
C HIS A 56 3.30 1.22 7.29
N ALA A 57 3.98 1.20 8.42
CA ALA A 57 3.79 0.17 9.42
C ALA A 57 3.06 0.74 10.64
N ARG A 58 2.17 -0.07 11.20
CA ARG A 58 1.40 0.25 12.40
C ARG A 58 1.62 -0.81 13.47
N ASP A 59 1.49 -0.43 14.73
CA ASP A 59 1.53 -1.39 15.82
C ASP A 59 0.17 -2.08 15.98
N GLU A 60 0.05 -2.92 17.00
CA GLU A 60 -1.18 -3.67 17.27
C GLU A 60 -2.38 -2.78 17.63
N HIS A 61 -2.11 -1.54 18.01
CA HIS A 61 -3.13 -0.53 18.33
C HIS A 61 -3.44 0.42 17.19
N GLY A 62 -2.80 0.22 16.02
CA GLY A 62 -3.01 1.06 14.85
C GLY A 62 -2.18 2.33 14.82
N GLU A 63 -1.25 2.51 15.74
CA GLU A 63 -0.36 3.67 15.77
C GLU A 63 0.85 3.45 14.87
N ASN A 64 1.40 4.52 14.31
CA ASN A 64 2.58 4.43 13.46
C ASN A 64 3.76 3.83 14.22
N ASP A 65 4.40 2.83 13.63
CA ASP A 65 5.54 2.15 14.23
C ASP A 65 6.52 1.70 13.16
N ALA A 66 7.53 2.53 12.92
CA ALA A 66 8.55 2.25 11.89
C ALA A 66 9.38 1.00 12.22
N SER A 67 9.44 0.58 13.48
CA SER A 67 10.19 -0.63 13.86
C SER A 67 9.57 -1.90 13.28
N ARG A 68 8.30 -1.86 12.87
CA ARG A 68 7.59 -3.00 12.28
C ARG A 68 7.60 -3.01 10.75
N LEU A 69 8.34 -2.10 10.14
CA LEU A 69 8.35 -1.99 8.68
C LEU A 69 8.89 -3.25 8.01
N GLN A 70 9.86 -3.91 8.63
CA GLN A 70 10.40 -5.16 8.09
C GLN A 70 9.34 -6.27 8.06
N GLU A 71 8.49 -6.37 9.08
CA GLU A 71 7.36 -7.30 9.10
C GLU A 71 6.42 -7.07 7.92
N VAL A 72 6.08 -5.80 7.67
CA VAL A 72 5.19 -5.44 6.58
C VAL A 72 5.83 -5.80 5.24
N ASN A 73 7.09 -5.46 5.05
CA ASN A 73 7.81 -5.80 3.82
C ASN A 73 7.85 -7.31 3.58
N ASP A 74 8.09 -8.09 4.62
CA ASP A 74 8.15 -9.55 4.51
C ASP A 74 6.78 -10.13 4.16
N ALA A 75 5.71 -9.58 4.72
CA ALA A 75 4.36 -10.03 4.44
C ALA A 75 3.93 -9.70 3.00
N VAL A 76 4.35 -8.54 2.48
CA VAL A 76 4.00 -8.08 1.13
C VAL A 76 4.74 -8.85 0.05
N ARG A 77 5.94 -9.30 0.33
CA ARG A 77 6.71 -10.12 -0.62
C ARG A 77 6.08 -11.51 -0.85
#